data_89672c8a0e810998f069e0791efe1fb3
#
_entry.id   89672c8a0e810998f069e0791efe1fb3
#
_cell.length_a   1.000
_cell.length_b   1.000
_cell.length_c   1.000
_cell.angle_alpha   90.00
_cell.angle_beta   90.00
_cell.angle_gamma   90.00
#
_symmetry.space_group_name_H-M   'P 1'
#
loop_
_entity.id
_entity.type
_entity.pdbx_description
1 polymer ?
#
loop_
_entity_poly.entity_id
_entity_poly.type
_entity_poly.pdbx_seq_one_letter_code
_entity_poly.pdbx_strand_id
1 'polypeptide(L)'
;MRVVGKVSRRGTLELGIELIDGSYVYEVAQWYPRLAVYDDVRGWNTEQYLGQGEFYLEYGHFDYYVTAPSEMIVAGSGELVNPKDVLTKTEIDRLEQARNSDATV
;
A
#
# COMPACT_ATOMS: atom_id res chain seq x y z
N MET A 1 2.84 -1.56 11.91
CA MET A 1 2.03 -2.65 11.33
C MET A 1 2.60 -3.98 11.73
N ARG A 2 1.84 -4.80 12.38
CA ARG A 2 2.24 -6.18 12.59
C ARG A 2 1.59 -6.98 11.46
N VAL A 3 2.25 -7.06 10.31
CA VAL A 3 1.88 -8.05 9.31
C VAL A 3 2.33 -9.40 9.84
N VAL A 4 1.47 -10.10 10.53
CA VAL A 4 1.64 -11.52 10.79
C VAL A 4 0.96 -12.25 9.63
N GLY A 5 1.59 -12.19 8.47
CA GLY A 5 1.25 -12.99 7.33
C GLY A 5 2.37 -13.99 7.10
N LYS A 6 2.11 -15.26 7.28
CA LYS A 6 2.91 -16.29 6.65
C LYS A 6 2.80 -16.03 5.15
N VAL A 7 3.85 -15.53 4.51
CA VAL A 7 3.93 -15.45 3.06
C VAL A 7 3.83 -16.87 2.52
N SER A 8 2.63 -17.27 2.15
CA SER A 8 2.43 -18.49 1.40
C SER A 8 2.91 -18.24 -0.02
N ARG A 9 3.83 -19.05 -0.52
CA ARG A 9 4.32 -19.01 -1.92
C ARG A 9 3.23 -19.21 -3.00
N ARG A 10 1.97 -19.22 -2.64
CA ARG A 10 0.81 -19.43 -3.53
C ARG A 10 -0.23 -18.31 -3.49
N GLY A 11 0.01 -17.23 -2.80
CA GLY A 11 -0.88 -16.08 -2.81
C GLY A 11 -0.17 -14.91 -3.47
N THR A 12 -0.88 -14.16 -4.26
CA THR A 12 -0.44 -12.98 -4.99
C THR A 12 -0.12 -11.79 -4.06
N LEU A 13 0.78 -12.00 -3.12
CA LEU A 13 1.41 -10.91 -2.39
C LEU A 13 2.62 -10.48 -3.23
N GLU A 14 2.53 -9.34 -3.85
CA GLU A 14 3.68 -8.71 -4.50
C GLU A 14 4.51 -8.02 -3.43
N LEU A 15 5.61 -8.65 -3.06
CA LEU A 15 6.61 -8.11 -2.17
C LEU A 15 7.90 -7.90 -2.94
N GLY A 16 8.26 -6.64 -3.15
CA GLY A 16 9.57 -6.22 -3.66
C GLY A 16 10.49 -5.80 -2.51
N ILE A 17 11.75 -6.15 -2.61
CA ILE A 17 12.82 -5.61 -1.76
C ILE A 17 13.95 -5.22 -2.69
N GLU A 18 14.28 -3.95 -2.69
CA GLU A 18 15.31 -3.39 -3.53
C GLU A 18 16.34 -2.66 -2.67
N LEU A 19 17.61 -2.74 -3.04
CA LEU A 19 18.68 -2.00 -2.39
C LEU A 19 19.02 -0.77 -3.24
N ILE A 20 18.67 0.41 -2.73
CA ILE A 20 18.92 1.69 -3.40
C ILE A 20 19.81 2.54 -2.51
N ASP A 21 20.97 2.93 -3.02
CA ASP A 21 21.97 3.78 -2.32
C ASP A 21 22.32 3.28 -0.91
N GLY A 22 22.40 1.96 -0.73
CA GLY A 22 22.75 1.36 0.56
C GLY A 22 21.58 1.22 1.53
N SER A 23 20.37 1.60 1.13
CA SER A 23 19.14 1.47 1.93
C SER A 23 18.17 0.50 1.27
N TYR A 24 17.46 -0.28 2.08
CA TYR A 24 16.42 -1.18 1.59
C TYR A 24 15.11 -0.45 1.39
N VAL A 25 14.53 -0.60 0.20
CA VAL A 25 13.16 -0.19 -0.12
C VAL A 25 12.28 -1.43 -0.15
N TYR A 26 11.15 -1.37 0.53
CA TYR A 26 10.18 -2.46 0.60
C TYR A 26 8.91 -2.03 -0.12
N GLU A 27 8.53 -2.77 -1.14
CA GLU A 27 7.28 -2.58 -1.86
C GLU A 27 6.33 -3.71 -1.50
N VAL A 28 5.14 -3.37 -1.02
CA VAL A 28 4.13 -4.34 -0.60
C VAL A 28 2.81 -4.01 -1.26
N ALA A 29 2.40 -4.83 -2.22
CA ALA A 29 1.12 -4.70 -2.89
C ALA A 29 0.22 -5.90 -2.61
N GLN A 30 -1.08 -5.76 -2.81
CA GLN A 30 -2.08 -6.84 -2.69
C GLN A 30 -1.97 -7.63 -1.36
N TRP A 31 -1.68 -6.94 -0.27
CA TRP A 31 -1.26 -7.53 1.00
C TRP A 31 -2.42 -7.89 1.95
N TYR A 32 -3.64 -7.51 1.63
CA TYR A 32 -4.82 -7.81 2.45
C TYR A 32 -5.95 -8.38 1.60
N PRO A 33 -6.83 -9.20 2.18
CA PRO A 33 -7.96 -9.77 1.47
C PRO A 33 -8.97 -8.66 1.12
N ARG A 34 -9.52 -8.73 -0.10
CA ARG A 34 -10.56 -7.85 -0.59
C ARG A 34 -11.75 -8.68 -1.06
N LEU A 35 -12.93 -8.07 -1.03
CA LEU A 35 -14.11 -8.73 -1.56
C LEU A 35 -14.02 -8.81 -3.09
N ALA A 36 -14.30 -9.99 -3.61
CA ALA A 36 -14.52 -10.16 -5.03
C ALA A 36 -15.78 -9.40 -5.48
N VAL A 37 -15.79 -8.92 -6.70
CA VAL A 37 -16.99 -8.33 -7.28
C VAL A 37 -18.02 -9.42 -7.56
N TYR A 38 -19.27 -9.11 -7.30
CA TYR A 38 -20.39 -9.88 -7.78
C TYR A 38 -21.06 -9.13 -8.93
N ASP A 39 -21.11 -9.73 -10.11
CA ASP A 39 -21.79 -9.18 -11.26
C ASP A 39 -22.89 -10.11 -11.78
N ASP A 40 -23.76 -9.60 -12.64
CA ASP A 40 -24.91 -10.30 -13.18
C ASP A 40 -24.55 -11.25 -14.33
N VAL A 41 -23.32 -11.21 -14.83
CA VAL A 41 -22.84 -12.05 -15.93
C VAL A 41 -22.20 -13.34 -15.41
N ARG A 42 -21.35 -13.22 -14.39
CA ARG A 42 -20.52 -14.33 -13.87
C ARG A 42 -20.79 -14.68 -12.42
N GLY A 43 -21.55 -13.85 -11.68
CA GLY A 43 -21.70 -13.97 -10.24
C GLY A 43 -20.44 -13.51 -9.49
N TRP A 44 -20.00 -14.27 -8.50
CA TRP A 44 -18.78 -13.96 -7.77
C TRP A 44 -17.55 -14.18 -8.65
N ASN A 45 -16.78 -13.10 -8.86
CA ASN A 45 -15.53 -13.17 -9.59
C ASN A 45 -14.40 -13.64 -8.64
N THR A 46 -14.19 -14.93 -8.62
CA THR A 46 -13.18 -15.61 -7.78
C THR A 46 -12.06 -16.23 -8.60
N GLU A 47 -11.87 -15.76 -9.82
CA GLU A 47 -10.84 -16.27 -10.70
C GLU A 47 -9.44 -16.02 -10.13
N GLN A 48 -8.57 -17.00 -10.31
CA GLN A 48 -7.20 -16.91 -9.83
C GLN A 48 -6.40 -15.91 -10.67
N TYR A 49 -5.59 -15.10 -10.01
CA TYR A 49 -4.60 -14.25 -10.68
C TYR A 49 -3.51 -15.12 -11.32
N LEU A 50 -3.33 -14.96 -12.62
CA LEU A 50 -2.39 -15.74 -13.42
C LEU A 50 -1.19 -14.91 -13.94
N GLY A 51 -0.97 -13.72 -13.42
CA GLY A 51 0.14 -12.84 -13.79
C GLY A 51 -0.14 -11.94 -14.99
N GLN A 52 -1.30 -12.04 -15.60
CA GLN A 52 -1.76 -11.16 -16.66
C GLN A 52 -3.16 -10.63 -16.36
N GLY A 53 -3.37 -9.35 -16.50
CA GLY A 53 -4.61 -8.67 -16.12
C GLY A 53 -4.62 -8.25 -14.66
N GLU A 54 -5.57 -7.39 -14.32
CA GLU A 54 -5.74 -6.83 -12.99
C GLU A 54 -6.80 -7.58 -12.20
N PHE A 55 -6.79 -7.39 -10.88
CA PHE A 55 -7.82 -7.90 -10.01
C PHE A 55 -9.12 -7.12 -10.20
N TYR A 56 -10.22 -7.85 -10.29
CA TYR A 56 -11.56 -7.29 -10.28
C TYR A 56 -12.14 -7.37 -8.85
N LEU A 57 -11.96 -6.29 -8.10
CA LEU A 57 -12.26 -6.23 -6.68
C LEU A 57 -13.13 -5.02 -6.37
N GLU A 58 -14.00 -5.17 -5.36
CA GLU A 58 -14.84 -4.08 -4.88
C GLU A 58 -14.05 -2.93 -4.26
N TYR A 59 -14.64 -1.74 -4.38
CA TYR A 59 -14.22 -0.57 -3.61
C TYR A 59 -14.72 -0.67 -2.17
N GLY A 60 -14.09 0.08 -1.28
CA GLY A 60 -14.49 0.12 0.11
C GLY A 60 -13.71 1.17 0.89
N HIS A 61 -14.14 1.39 2.11
CA HIS A 61 -13.39 2.15 3.09
C HIS A 61 -12.42 1.21 3.81
N PHE A 62 -11.17 1.62 3.92
CA PHE A 62 -10.13 0.84 4.55
C PHE A 62 -9.37 1.68 5.55
N ASP A 63 -9.31 1.21 6.78
CA ASP A 63 -8.43 1.73 7.81
C ASP A 63 -7.32 0.71 8.06
N TYR A 64 -6.09 1.16 7.98
CA TYR A 64 -4.95 0.29 8.22
C TYR A 64 -3.86 0.99 9.01
N TYR A 65 -3.11 0.21 9.75
CA TYR A 65 -2.01 0.70 10.59
C TYR A 65 -0.71 0.03 10.16
N VAL A 66 0.32 0.85 9.98
CA VAL A 66 1.67 0.36 9.66
C VAL A 66 2.59 0.70 10.82
N THR A 67 3.29 -0.29 11.35
CA THR A 67 4.37 -0.08 12.32
C THR A 67 5.68 -0.47 11.65
N ALA A 68 6.57 0.50 11.53
CA ALA A 68 7.90 0.33 10.96
C ALA A 68 8.96 0.90 11.92
N PRO A 69 10.24 0.57 11.75
CA PRO A 69 11.33 1.27 12.41
C PRO A 69 11.24 2.79 12.20
N SER A 70 11.65 3.56 13.20
CA SER A 70 11.49 5.03 13.21
C SER A 70 12.26 5.76 12.11
N GLU A 71 13.30 5.12 11.60
CA GLU A 71 14.12 5.62 10.50
C GLU A 71 13.50 5.38 9.11
N MET A 72 12.42 4.62 9.03
CA MET A 72 11.75 4.33 7.76
C MET A 72 10.63 5.33 7.47
N ILE A 73 10.58 5.80 6.24
CA ILE A 73 9.43 6.54 5.73
C ILE A 73 8.44 5.53 5.16
N VAL A 74 7.19 5.64 5.59
CA VAL A 74 6.11 4.79 5.10
C VAL A 74 5.18 5.63 4.22
N ALA A 75 5.02 5.20 2.99
CA ALA A 75 4.05 5.75 2.06
C ALA A 75 3.02 4.69 1.66
N GLY A 76 1.82 5.08 1.37
CA GLY A 76 0.76 4.16 0.94
C GLY A 76 -0.39 4.87 0.27
N SER A 77 -1.27 4.10 -0.35
CA SER A 77 -2.51 4.62 -0.90
C SER A 77 -3.43 5.08 0.23
N GLY A 78 -4.08 6.22 0.05
CA GLY A 78 -4.97 6.80 1.04
C GLY A 78 -4.39 8.04 1.70
N GLU A 79 -4.96 8.41 2.85
CA GLU A 79 -4.57 9.58 3.61
C GLU A 79 -3.85 9.19 4.90
N LEU A 80 -2.71 9.83 5.16
CA LEU A 80 -2.00 9.68 6.43
C LEU A 80 -2.73 10.49 7.50
N VAL A 81 -3.36 9.80 8.47
CA VAL A 81 -4.20 10.45 9.49
C VAL A 81 -3.43 11.02 10.68
N ASN A 82 -2.21 10.55 10.90
CA ASN A 82 -1.38 10.98 12.03
C ASN A 82 0.03 11.50 11.62
N PRO A 83 0.13 12.44 10.69
CA PRO A 83 1.43 12.93 10.20
C PRO A 83 2.33 13.48 11.31
N LYS A 84 1.77 14.11 12.34
CA LYS A 84 2.54 14.71 13.44
C LYS A 84 3.25 13.69 14.33
N ASP A 85 2.79 12.43 14.32
CA ASP A 85 3.37 11.38 15.15
C ASP A 85 4.51 10.64 14.43
N VAL A 86 4.54 10.72 13.10
CA VAL A 86 5.42 9.86 12.28
C VAL A 86 6.33 10.63 11.32
N LEU A 87 6.08 11.90 11.09
CA LEU A 87 6.86 12.75 10.20
C LEU A 87 7.54 13.88 10.97
N THR A 88 8.70 14.28 10.51
CA THR A 88 9.36 15.49 10.98
C THR A 88 8.62 16.74 10.51
N LYS A 89 8.86 17.86 11.20
CA LYS A 89 8.28 19.14 10.79
C LYS A 89 8.63 19.49 9.33
N THR A 90 9.86 19.26 8.92
CA THR A 90 10.31 19.54 7.54
C THR A 90 9.53 18.73 6.52
N GLU A 91 9.27 17.46 6.80
CA GLU A 91 8.48 16.59 5.90
C GLU A 91 7.03 17.04 5.83
N ILE A 92 6.43 17.43 6.95
CA ILE A 92 5.08 17.96 6.98
C ILE A 92 4.99 19.25 6.14
N ASP A 93 5.93 20.18 6.34
CA ASP A 93 5.97 21.46 5.62
C ASP A 93 6.13 21.22 4.10
N ARG A 94 6.97 20.26 3.69
CA ARG A 94 7.14 19.86 2.28
C ARG A 94 5.90 19.23 1.68
N LEU A 95 5.22 18.35 2.42
CA LEU A 95 3.96 17.76 1.97
C LEU A 95 2.88 18.83 1.76
N GLU A 96 2.82 19.84 2.64
CA GLU A 96 1.89 20.94 2.49
C GLU A 96 2.24 21.82 1.27
N GLN A 97 3.51 22.09 1.05
CA GLN A 97 3.97 22.78 -0.16
C GLN A 97 3.61 21.98 -1.43
N ALA A 98 3.86 20.67 -1.45
CA ALA A 98 3.57 19.81 -2.59
C ALA A 98 2.08 19.76 -2.91
N ARG A 99 1.20 19.79 -1.93
CA ARG A 99 -0.25 19.85 -2.14
C ARG A 99 -0.73 21.14 -2.83
N ASN A 100 0.04 22.22 -2.69
CA ASN A 100 -0.29 23.54 -3.21
C ASN A 100 0.59 23.95 -4.39
N SER A 101 1.37 23.03 -4.96
CA SER A 101 2.31 23.28 -6.05
C SER A 101 2.04 22.39 -7.25
N ASP A 102 2.08 22.96 -8.43
CA ASP A 102 2.05 22.22 -9.70
C ASP A 102 3.46 21.76 -10.15
N ALA A 103 4.48 22.09 -9.38
CA ALA A 103 5.87 21.72 -9.63
C ALA A 103 6.40 20.79 -8.51
N THR A 104 7.51 20.10 -8.81
CA THR A 104 8.23 19.31 -7.80
C THR A 104 8.75 20.21 -6.67
N VAL A 105 8.53 19.79 -5.44
CA VAL A 105 8.92 20.51 -4.21
C VAL A 105 10.09 19.78 -3.53
#